data_b31b2b7d5943a41e01e32357b717bf59
#
_entry.id   b31b2b7d5943a41e01e32357b717bf59
#
_cell.length_a   1.000
_cell.length_b   1.000
_cell.length_c   1.000
_cell.angle_alpha   90.00
_cell.angle_beta   90.00
_cell.angle_gamma   90.00
#
_symmetry.space_group_name_H-M   'P 1'
#
loop_
_entity.id
_entity.type
_entity.pdbx_description
1 polymer ?
#
loop_
_entity_poly.entity_id
_entity_poly.type
_entity_poly.pdbx_seq_one_letter_code
_entity_poly.pdbx_strand_id
1 'polypeptide(L)'
;MESLLTSTAVVTLAEFGDKTQLLAIVLAARFVQPFPIIGGILVATLANHFLAALVGAQAAVFLQGDLFRYAIAASFIAMAGWTLIPDKLDEDESLRAPAKMGAFLTTTVAFFIVEMGDKTQLATVALGARFESALLVTLGTTLGMMLANVPAVFLGHEILKRVSLTLLRRIAAGLFLA
;
A
#
# COMPACT_ATOMS: atom_id res chain seq x y z
N MET A 1 19.29 -4.60 -3.42
CA MET A 1 18.37 -5.27 -4.37
C MET A 1 17.31 -6.10 -3.64
N GLU A 2 17.68 -6.85 -2.61
CA GLU A 2 16.72 -7.64 -1.79
C GLU A 2 15.60 -6.77 -1.22
N SER A 3 15.93 -5.65 -0.54
CA SER A 3 14.95 -4.72 0.04
C SER A 3 13.91 -4.22 -0.98
N LEU A 4 14.35 -3.85 -2.18
CA LEU A 4 13.46 -3.38 -3.23
C LEU A 4 12.53 -4.49 -3.72
N LEU A 5 13.07 -5.68 -4.02
CA LEU A 5 12.28 -6.80 -4.54
C LEU A 5 11.29 -7.33 -3.50
N THR A 6 11.74 -7.51 -2.25
CA THR A 6 10.89 -7.96 -1.16
C THR A 6 9.76 -6.96 -0.90
N SER A 7 10.09 -5.67 -0.79
CA SER A 7 9.08 -4.63 -0.57
C SER A 7 8.08 -4.55 -1.71
N THR A 8 8.53 -4.68 -2.96
CA THR A 8 7.64 -4.72 -4.13
C THR A 8 6.69 -5.91 -4.07
N ALA A 9 7.23 -7.12 -3.82
CA ALA A 9 6.42 -8.34 -3.78
C ALA A 9 5.38 -8.31 -2.67
N VAL A 10 5.81 -7.96 -1.44
CA VAL A 10 4.95 -7.90 -0.26
C VAL A 10 3.80 -6.92 -0.48
N VAL A 11 4.10 -5.67 -0.91
CA VAL A 11 3.06 -4.66 -1.09
C VAL A 11 2.18 -4.97 -2.29
N THR A 12 2.72 -5.44 -3.42
CA THR A 12 1.89 -5.83 -4.57
C THR A 12 0.82 -6.83 -4.16
N LEU A 13 1.19 -7.86 -3.41
CA LEU A 13 0.24 -8.92 -3.02
C LEU A 13 -0.71 -8.47 -1.90
N ALA A 14 -0.25 -7.63 -0.97
CA ALA A 14 -1.09 -7.07 0.07
C ALA A 14 -2.18 -6.13 -0.46
N GLU A 15 -1.86 -5.38 -1.52
CA GLU A 15 -2.75 -4.41 -2.16
C GLU A 15 -3.85 -5.04 -3.03
N PHE A 16 -3.67 -6.27 -3.51
CA PHE A 16 -4.71 -6.90 -4.32
C PHE A 16 -5.99 -7.14 -3.51
N GLY A 17 -7.07 -6.47 -3.93
CA GLY A 17 -8.37 -6.52 -3.26
C GLY A 17 -8.45 -5.68 -2.00
N ASP A 18 -7.51 -4.75 -1.82
CA ASP A 18 -7.53 -3.77 -0.76
C ASP A 18 -8.47 -2.59 -1.06
N LYS A 19 -8.78 -1.79 -0.05
CA LYS A 19 -9.65 -0.60 -0.17
C LYS A 19 -9.12 0.42 -1.17
N THR A 20 -7.80 0.58 -1.29
CA THR A 20 -7.16 1.49 -2.24
C THR A 20 -7.36 1.08 -3.69
N GLN A 21 -7.36 -0.22 -3.99
CA GLN A 21 -7.69 -0.71 -5.32
C GLN A 21 -9.17 -0.41 -5.68
N LEU A 22 -10.09 -0.55 -4.71
CA LEU A 22 -11.49 -0.16 -4.90
C LEU A 22 -11.63 1.35 -5.11
N LEU A 23 -10.89 2.17 -4.34
CA LEU A 23 -10.85 3.61 -4.51
C LEU A 23 -10.32 4.00 -5.90
N ALA A 24 -9.27 3.35 -6.40
CA ALA A 24 -8.74 3.57 -7.75
C ALA A 24 -9.81 3.34 -8.82
N ILE A 25 -10.61 2.27 -8.70
CA ILE A 25 -11.72 1.95 -9.62
C ILE A 25 -12.81 3.03 -9.56
N VAL A 26 -13.20 3.46 -8.35
CA VAL A 26 -14.23 4.51 -8.17
C VAL A 26 -13.77 5.82 -8.78
N LEU A 27 -12.52 6.23 -8.55
CA LEU A 27 -11.97 7.46 -9.12
C LEU A 27 -11.84 7.37 -10.64
N ALA A 28 -11.43 6.21 -11.17
CA ALA A 28 -11.36 5.97 -12.61
C ALA A 28 -12.73 6.08 -13.27
N ALA A 29 -13.77 5.51 -12.67
CA ALA A 29 -15.16 5.61 -13.15
C ALA A 29 -15.69 7.05 -13.07
N ARG A 30 -15.30 7.80 -12.02
CA ARG A 30 -15.78 9.17 -11.81
C ARG A 30 -15.15 10.19 -12.76
N PHE A 31 -13.84 10.13 -12.98
CA PHE A 31 -13.12 11.16 -13.74
C PHE A 31 -12.85 10.78 -15.19
N VAL A 32 -12.82 9.49 -15.52
CA VAL A 32 -12.52 8.97 -16.87
C VAL A 32 -11.18 9.51 -17.41
N GLN A 33 -10.22 9.75 -16.52
CA GLN A 33 -8.90 10.33 -16.80
C GLN A 33 -7.80 9.47 -16.15
N PRO A 34 -7.38 8.37 -16.78
CA PRO A 34 -6.47 7.40 -16.14
C PRO A 34 -5.11 8.01 -15.75
N PHE A 35 -4.47 8.79 -16.62
CA PHE A 35 -3.13 9.31 -16.35
C PHE A 35 -3.06 10.29 -15.17
N PRO A 36 -3.95 11.28 -15.00
CA PRO A 36 -4.00 12.11 -13.81
C PRO A 36 -4.24 11.28 -12.53
N ILE A 37 -5.08 10.24 -12.59
CA ILE A 37 -5.34 9.36 -11.45
C ILE A 37 -4.07 8.58 -11.09
N ILE A 38 -3.42 7.95 -12.06
CA ILE A 38 -2.15 7.22 -11.85
C ILE A 38 -1.08 8.14 -11.26
N GLY A 39 -0.95 9.36 -11.78
CA GLY A 39 -0.04 10.36 -11.24
C GLY A 39 -0.37 10.74 -9.80
N GLY A 40 -1.65 10.87 -9.46
CA GLY A 40 -2.13 11.14 -8.10
C GLY A 40 -1.81 10.00 -7.14
N ILE A 41 -2.05 8.75 -7.55
CA ILE A 41 -1.68 7.55 -6.78
C ILE A 41 -0.17 7.55 -6.52
N LEU A 42 0.64 7.75 -7.57
CA LEU A 42 2.10 7.75 -7.46
C LEU A 42 2.61 8.78 -6.44
N VAL A 43 2.13 10.02 -6.52
CA VAL A 43 2.57 11.10 -5.62
C VAL A 43 2.13 10.84 -4.18
N ALA A 44 0.88 10.42 -3.97
CA ALA A 44 0.37 10.09 -2.64
C ALA A 44 1.15 8.96 -2.00
N THR A 45 1.39 7.89 -2.76
CA THR A 45 2.12 6.71 -2.29
C THR A 45 3.58 7.03 -1.99
N LEU A 46 4.27 7.75 -2.89
CA LEU A 46 5.65 8.16 -2.64
C LEU A 46 5.78 8.95 -1.34
N ALA A 47 4.91 9.93 -1.11
CA ALA A 47 4.94 10.74 0.11
C ALA A 47 4.66 9.90 1.36
N ASN A 48 3.61 9.09 1.33
CA ASN A 48 3.17 8.29 2.48
C ASN A 48 4.19 7.19 2.82
N HIS A 49 4.62 6.43 1.82
CA HIS A 49 5.57 5.33 2.02
C HIS A 49 6.98 5.83 2.36
N PHE A 50 7.39 6.98 1.84
CA PHE A 50 8.66 7.59 2.24
C PHE A 50 8.66 7.95 3.73
N LEU A 51 7.61 8.61 4.22
CA LEU A 51 7.48 8.93 5.64
C LEU A 51 7.47 7.66 6.50
N ALA A 52 6.71 6.64 6.09
CA ALA A 52 6.62 5.37 6.80
C ALA A 52 7.98 4.63 6.83
N ALA A 53 8.64 4.48 5.69
CA ALA A 53 9.94 3.82 5.58
C ALA A 53 11.03 4.59 6.35
N LEU A 54 10.98 5.93 6.34
CA LEU A 54 11.89 6.77 7.10
C LEU A 54 11.72 6.56 8.61
N VAL A 55 10.48 6.54 9.11
CA VAL A 55 10.18 6.25 10.52
C VAL A 55 10.73 4.88 10.90
N GLY A 56 10.50 3.85 10.07
CA GLY A 56 11.02 2.51 10.31
C GLY A 56 12.54 2.45 10.33
N ALA A 57 13.21 3.04 9.34
CA ALA A 57 14.66 3.06 9.26
C ALA A 57 15.28 3.83 10.44
N GLN A 58 14.69 4.95 10.84
CA GLN A 58 15.16 5.70 12.03
C GLN A 58 14.94 4.90 13.32
N ALA A 59 13.80 4.23 13.46
CA ALA A 59 13.55 3.37 14.62
C ALA A 59 14.61 2.28 14.76
N ALA A 60 15.07 1.69 13.66
CA ALA A 60 16.15 0.69 13.67
C ALA A 60 17.51 1.25 14.17
N VAL A 61 17.76 2.53 13.92
CA VAL A 61 18.99 3.19 14.41
C VAL A 61 18.96 3.40 15.93
N PHE A 62 17.80 3.81 16.45
CA PHE A 62 17.66 4.14 17.88
C PHE A 62 17.32 2.95 18.76
N LEU A 63 16.61 1.97 18.22
CA LEU A 63 16.11 0.79 18.95
C LEU A 63 16.92 -0.45 18.50
N GLN A 64 18.08 -0.67 19.12
CA GLN A 64 18.93 -1.81 18.82
C GLN A 64 18.72 -2.95 19.83
N GLY A 65 18.96 -4.18 19.38
CA GLY A 65 18.94 -5.37 20.23
C GLY A 65 17.84 -6.38 19.85
N ASP A 66 17.89 -7.53 20.55
CA ASP A 66 17.02 -8.66 20.23
C ASP A 66 15.53 -8.34 20.44
N LEU A 67 15.20 -7.53 21.46
CA LEU A 67 13.81 -7.12 21.71
C LEU A 67 13.21 -6.37 20.50
N PHE A 68 13.99 -5.48 19.89
CA PHE A 68 13.54 -4.75 18.70
C PHE A 68 13.34 -5.69 17.48
N ARG A 69 14.27 -6.64 17.29
CA ARG A 69 14.13 -7.67 16.26
C ARG A 69 12.88 -8.52 16.45
N TYR A 70 12.59 -8.92 17.69
CA TYR A 70 11.36 -9.64 18.01
C TYR A 70 10.11 -8.79 17.78
N ALA A 71 10.16 -7.49 18.09
CA ALA A 71 9.06 -6.57 17.82
C ALA A 71 8.77 -6.45 16.31
N ILE A 72 9.82 -6.34 15.47
CA ILE A 72 9.68 -6.35 14.01
C ILE A 72 9.07 -7.68 13.53
N ALA A 73 9.60 -8.82 13.99
CA ALA A 73 9.07 -10.13 13.62
C ALA A 73 7.60 -10.28 14.05
N ALA A 74 7.25 -9.86 15.26
CA ALA A 74 5.87 -9.85 15.74
C ALA A 74 4.96 -8.94 14.89
N SER A 75 5.46 -7.80 14.42
CA SER A 75 4.69 -6.93 13.52
C SER A 75 4.39 -7.60 12.18
N PHE A 76 5.33 -8.34 11.59
CA PHE A 76 5.09 -9.12 10.38
C PHE A 76 4.07 -10.25 10.60
N ILE A 77 4.11 -10.94 11.75
CA ILE A 77 3.10 -11.94 12.11
C ILE A 77 1.72 -11.30 12.23
N ALA A 78 1.63 -10.15 12.91
CA ALA A 78 0.37 -9.41 13.04
C ALA A 78 -0.16 -8.95 11.66
N MET A 79 0.72 -8.48 10.77
CA MET A 79 0.39 -8.09 9.40
C MET A 79 -0.11 -9.28 8.58
N ALA A 80 0.53 -10.46 8.72
CA ALA A 80 0.07 -11.68 8.08
C ALA A 80 -1.39 -12.02 8.47
N GLY A 81 -1.71 -11.93 9.76
CA GLY A 81 -3.07 -12.13 10.26
C GLY A 81 -4.04 -11.07 9.73
N TRP A 82 -3.65 -9.80 9.75
CA TRP A 82 -4.51 -8.71 9.28
C TRP A 82 -4.78 -8.79 7.78
N THR A 83 -3.79 -9.15 6.97
CA THR A 83 -3.96 -9.30 5.51
C THR A 83 -4.99 -10.36 5.12
N LEU A 84 -5.28 -11.32 6.00
CA LEU A 84 -6.35 -12.30 5.77
C LEU A 84 -7.75 -11.72 5.94
N ILE A 85 -7.89 -10.58 6.64
CA ILE A 85 -9.17 -9.91 6.85
C ILE A 85 -9.52 -9.07 5.62
N PRO A 86 -10.71 -9.25 5.01
CA PRO A 86 -11.15 -8.42 3.89
C PRO A 86 -11.34 -6.96 4.30
N ASP A 87 -10.75 -6.04 3.55
CA ASP A 87 -11.03 -4.63 3.71
C ASP A 87 -12.32 -4.23 3.00
N LYS A 88 -12.96 -3.21 3.55
CA LYS A 88 -14.13 -2.57 2.98
C LYS A 88 -13.84 -1.08 2.80
N LEU A 89 -14.28 -0.53 1.69
CA LEU A 89 -14.26 0.90 1.47
C LEU A 89 -15.53 1.46 2.13
N ASP A 90 -15.35 2.32 3.13
CA ASP A 90 -16.47 3.05 3.68
C ASP A 90 -16.93 4.12 2.66
N GLU A 91 -18.25 4.24 2.44
CA GLU A 91 -18.82 5.21 1.49
C GLU A 91 -18.33 6.64 1.81
N ASP A 92 -18.16 6.96 3.08
CA ASP A 92 -17.63 8.25 3.55
C ASP A 92 -16.18 8.51 3.12
N GLU A 93 -15.33 7.49 3.02
CA GLU A 93 -13.94 7.65 2.56
C GLU A 93 -13.87 8.00 1.07
N SER A 94 -14.76 7.44 0.26
CA SER A 94 -14.83 7.75 -1.18
C SER A 94 -15.36 9.16 -1.46
N LEU A 95 -16.18 9.72 -0.53
CA LEU A 95 -16.82 11.03 -0.65
C LEU A 95 -15.96 12.18 -0.10
N ARG A 96 -14.95 11.91 0.72
CA ARG A 96 -14.05 12.93 1.30
C ARG A 96 -13.16 13.63 0.26
N ALA A 97 -13.08 13.10 -0.95
CA ALA A 97 -12.33 13.73 -2.03
C ALA A 97 -13.07 14.98 -2.54
N PRO A 98 -12.47 16.19 -2.45
CA PRO A 98 -13.12 17.43 -2.85
C PRO A 98 -13.51 17.41 -4.33
N ALA A 99 -14.80 17.45 -4.63
CA ALA A 99 -15.32 17.35 -6.00
C ALA A 99 -14.87 18.48 -6.94
N LYS A 100 -14.36 19.57 -6.40
CA LYS A 100 -13.91 20.77 -7.14
C LYS A 100 -12.45 20.73 -7.58
N MET A 101 -11.66 19.75 -7.07
CA MET A 101 -10.27 19.55 -7.48
C MET A 101 -10.23 18.60 -8.68
N GLY A 102 -9.39 18.87 -9.67
CA GLY A 102 -9.23 17.97 -10.83
C GLY A 102 -8.80 16.56 -10.43
N ALA A 103 -8.90 15.58 -11.33
CA ALA A 103 -8.66 14.16 -11.08
C ALA A 103 -7.33 13.89 -10.35
N PHE A 104 -6.24 14.56 -10.73
CA PHE A 104 -4.93 14.40 -10.09
C PHE A 104 -4.95 14.75 -8.59
N LEU A 105 -5.38 15.96 -8.25
CA LEU A 105 -5.32 16.44 -6.87
C LEU A 105 -6.33 15.70 -5.97
N THR A 106 -7.52 15.42 -6.51
CA THR A 106 -8.52 14.60 -5.80
C THR A 106 -7.97 13.22 -5.47
N THR A 107 -7.32 12.57 -6.43
CA THR A 107 -6.71 11.25 -6.23
C THR A 107 -5.56 11.31 -5.23
N THR A 108 -4.67 12.31 -5.36
CA THR A 108 -3.54 12.48 -4.44
C THR A 108 -4.02 12.61 -2.98
N VAL A 109 -4.99 13.47 -2.74
CA VAL A 109 -5.52 13.69 -1.38
C VAL A 109 -6.26 12.46 -0.86
N ALA A 110 -7.12 11.86 -1.69
CA ALA A 110 -7.89 10.69 -1.28
C ALA A 110 -6.98 9.50 -0.94
N PHE A 111 -6.03 9.17 -1.81
CA PHE A 111 -5.08 8.09 -1.57
C PHE A 111 -4.22 8.36 -0.34
N PHE A 112 -3.70 9.58 -0.19
CA PHE A 112 -2.88 9.92 0.97
C PHE A 112 -3.64 9.72 2.29
N ILE A 113 -4.91 10.12 2.35
CA ILE A 113 -5.74 9.98 3.56
C ILE A 113 -6.09 8.52 3.82
N VAL A 114 -6.50 7.78 2.79
CA VAL A 114 -6.93 6.37 2.92
C VAL A 114 -5.76 5.46 3.31
N GLU A 115 -4.54 5.77 2.82
CA GLU A 115 -3.33 5.05 3.18
C GLU A 115 -2.83 5.37 4.61
N MET A 116 -3.20 6.50 5.20
CA MET A 116 -2.76 6.84 6.55
C MET A 116 -3.32 5.85 7.58
N GLY A 117 -2.42 5.13 8.27
CA GLY A 117 -2.78 4.12 9.27
C GLY A 117 -3.21 2.78 8.68
N ASP A 118 -3.08 2.60 7.36
CA ASP A 118 -3.41 1.34 6.71
C ASP A 118 -2.33 0.27 6.92
N LYS A 119 -2.69 -0.99 6.65
CA LYS A 119 -1.78 -2.14 6.81
C LYS A 119 -0.52 -2.04 5.94
N THR A 120 -0.62 -1.51 4.72
CA THR A 120 0.54 -1.28 3.85
C THR A 120 1.48 -0.20 4.35
N GLN A 121 0.96 0.85 5.00
CA GLN A 121 1.80 1.83 5.68
C GLN A 121 2.55 1.19 6.85
N LEU A 122 1.89 0.39 7.69
CA LEU A 122 2.54 -0.31 8.80
C LEU A 122 3.56 -1.34 8.30
N ALA A 123 3.24 -2.09 7.23
CA ALA A 123 4.19 -2.98 6.57
C ALA A 123 5.43 -2.21 6.07
N THR A 124 5.22 -1.01 5.50
CA THR A 124 6.31 -0.16 5.02
C THR A 124 7.21 0.33 6.17
N VAL A 125 6.64 0.65 7.35
CA VAL A 125 7.43 0.94 8.56
C VAL A 125 8.27 -0.27 8.96
N ALA A 126 7.68 -1.46 9.02
CA ALA A 126 8.38 -2.69 9.39
C ALA A 126 9.49 -3.06 8.39
N LEU A 127 9.23 -2.91 7.08
CA LEU A 127 10.24 -3.11 6.02
C LEU A 127 11.36 -2.07 6.13
N GLY A 128 11.03 -0.80 6.40
CA GLY A 128 12.01 0.27 6.66
C GLY A 128 12.92 -0.06 7.81
N ALA A 129 12.37 -0.58 8.90
CA ALA A 129 13.12 -1.01 10.07
C ALA A 129 13.98 -2.26 9.79
N ARG A 130 13.46 -3.23 9.04
CA ARG A 130 14.18 -4.45 8.68
C ARG A 130 15.36 -4.21 7.77
N PHE A 131 15.20 -3.37 6.75
CA PHE A 131 16.21 -3.15 5.72
C PHE A 131 17.08 -1.90 5.94
N GLU A 132 16.74 -1.09 6.93
CA GLU A 132 17.45 0.15 7.28
C GLU A 132 17.66 1.12 6.09
N SER A 133 16.79 1.03 5.08
CA SER A 133 16.89 1.79 3.84
C SER A 133 15.54 2.41 3.46
N ALA A 134 15.32 3.65 3.90
CA ALA A 134 14.08 4.36 3.56
C ALA A 134 13.87 4.48 2.04
N LEU A 135 14.93 4.77 1.27
CA LEU A 135 14.81 4.98 -0.17
C LEU A 135 14.43 3.71 -0.94
N LEU A 136 15.18 2.61 -0.73
CA LEU A 136 14.92 1.35 -1.46
C LEU A 136 13.59 0.73 -1.07
N VAL A 137 13.19 0.85 0.20
CA VAL A 137 11.89 0.38 0.67
C VAL A 137 10.78 1.23 0.06
N THR A 138 10.91 2.56 0.08
CA THR A 138 9.91 3.46 -0.56
C THR A 138 9.73 3.16 -2.04
N LEU A 139 10.83 2.99 -2.78
CA LEU A 139 10.76 2.65 -4.21
C LEU A 139 10.10 1.29 -4.42
N GLY A 140 10.46 0.28 -3.62
CA GLY A 140 9.87 -1.05 -3.71
C GLY A 140 8.38 -1.06 -3.38
N THR A 141 7.98 -0.47 -2.26
CA THR A 141 6.57 -0.39 -1.85
C THR A 141 5.73 0.44 -2.82
N THR A 142 6.28 1.55 -3.35
CA THR A 142 5.61 2.36 -4.36
C THR A 142 5.44 1.58 -5.66
N LEU A 143 6.45 0.83 -6.12
CA LEU A 143 6.31 -0.05 -7.27
C LEU A 143 5.23 -1.11 -7.05
N GLY A 144 5.20 -1.70 -5.86
CA GLY A 144 4.16 -2.67 -5.48
C GLY A 144 2.75 -2.08 -5.55
N MET A 145 2.57 -0.89 -4.98
CA MET A 145 1.32 -0.14 -5.04
C MET A 145 0.90 0.16 -6.49
N MET A 146 1.84 0.60 -7.34
CA MET A 146 1.56 0.90 -8.74
C MET A 146 1.19 -0.36 -9.52
N LEU A 147 1.86 -1.50 -9.28
CA LEU A 147 1.54 -2.78 -9.93
C LEU A 147 0.14 -3.27 -9.59
N ALA A 148 -0.36 -3.02 -8.39
CA ALA A 148 -1.71 -3.39 -8.00
C ALA A 148 -2.77 -2.41 -8.53
N ASN A 149 -2.52 -1.10 -8.44
CA ASN A 149 -3.54 -0.08 -8.69
C ASN A 149 -3.60 0.41 -10.15
N VAL A 150 -2.50 0.44 -10.91
CA VAL A 150 -2.53 0.88 -12.32
C VAL A 150 -3.43 -0.01 -13.19
N PRO A 151 -3.34 -1.35 -13.11
CA PRO A 151 -4.29 -2.20 -13.80
C PRO A 151 -5.75 -1.95 -13.40
N ALA A 152 -6.01 -1.66 -12.11
CA ALA A 152 -7.35 -1.37 -11.61
C ALA A 152 -7.93 -0.07 -12.21
N VAL A 153 -7.09 0.96 -12.42
CA VAL A 153 -7.50 2.21 -13.08
C VAL A 153 -7.93 1.98 -14.54
N PHE A 154 -7.23 1.10 -15.28
CA PHE A 154 -7.55 0.85 -16.69
C PHE A 154 -8.67 -0.18 -16.90
N LEU A 155 -8.66 -1.26 -16.13
CA LEU A 155 -9.53 -2.42 -16.34
C LEU A 155 -10.73 -2.45 -15.39
N GLY A 156 -10.72 -1.60 -14.37
CA GLY A 156 -11.82 -1.43 -13.45
C GLY A 156 -12.31 -2.76 -12.86
N HIS A 157 -13.63 -2.91 -12.84
CA HIS A 157 -14.32 -4.05 -12.24
C HIS A 157 -14.00 -5.43 -12.87
N GLU A 158 -13.48 -5.48 -14.11
CA GLU A 158 -13.20 -6.76 -14.80
C GLU A 158 -12.05 -7.55 -14.17
N ILE A 159 -11.05 -6.88 -13.60
CA ILE A 159 -9.94 -7.57 -12.91
C ILE A 159 -10.45 -8.28 -11.65
N LEU A 160 -11.27 -7.60 -10.85
CA LEU A 160 -11.78 -8.15 -9.59
C LEU A 160 -12.62 -9.40 -9.79
N LYS A 161 -13.25 -9.57 -10.96
CA LYS A 161 -14.05 -10.77 -11.29
C LYS A 161 -13.19 -11.99 -11.60
N ARG A 162 -11.97 -11.82 -12.11
CA ARG A 162 -11.11 -12.90 -12.61
C ARG A 162 -10.09 -13.39 -11.59
N VAL A 163 -9.82 -12.62 -10.55
CA VAL A 163 -8.76 -12.91 -9.58
C VAL A 163 -9.36 -13.39 -8.26
N SER A 164 -8.89 -14.53 -7.76
CA SER A 164 -9.26 -15.03 -6.44
C SER A 164 -8.59 -14.21 -5.35
N LEU A 165 -9.27 -13.21 -4.82
CA LEU A 165 -8.78 -12.35 -3.73
C LEU A 165 -8.39 -13.16 -2.49
N THR A 166 -9.12 -14.24 -2.19
CA THR A 166 -8.79 -15.13 -1.06
C THR A 166 -7.43 -15.81 -1.24
N LEU A 167 -7.11 -16.25 -2.47
CA LEU A 167 -5.81 -16.87 -2.76
C LEU A 167 -4.69 -15.85 -2.63
N LEU A 168 -4.87 -14.65 -3.17
CA LEU A 168 -3.87 -13.58 -3.10
C LEU A 168 -3.57 -13.17 -1.66
N ARG A 169 -4.60 -13.00 -0.83
CA ARG A 169 -4.43 -12.69 0.61
C ARG A 169 -3.63 -13.77 1.34
N ARG A 170 -3.87 -15.06 1.05
CA ARG A 170 -3.12 -16.17 1.65
C ARG A 170 -1.64 -16.14 1.23
N ILE A 171 -1.36 -15.84 -0.04
CA ILE A 171 0.02 -15.69 -0.53
C ILE A 171 0.70 -14.49 0.14
N ALA A 172 0.03 -13.34 0.20
CA ALA A 172 0.54 -12.14 0.88
C ALA A 172 0.84 -12.42 2.36
N ALA A 173 -0.09 -13.05 3.08
CA ALA A 173 0.14 -13.45 4.47
C ALA A 173 1.35 -14.36 4.64
N GLY A 174 1.56 -15.31 3.72
CA GLY A 174 2.74 -16.18 3.69
C GLY A 174 4.04 -15.40 3.52
N LEU A 175 4.05 -14.37 2.68
CA LEU A 175 5.23 -13.51 2.47
C LEU A 175 5.58 -12.64 3.69
N PHE A 176 4.61 -12.28 4.53
CA PHE A 176 4.89 -11.59 5.79
C PHE A 176 5.54 -12.50 6.83
N LEU A 177 5.43 -13.84 6.67
CA LEU A 177 6.01 -14.83 7.58
C LEU A 177 7.39 -15.34 7.13
N ALA A 178 7.82 -15.03 5.90
CA ALA A 178 9.10 -15.45 5.33
C ALA A 178 10.22 -14.45 5.62
#